data_7bfd45d82ef52329ad931372462ecdc0
#
_entry.id   7bfd45d82ef52329ad931372462ecdc0
#
_cell.length_a   1.000
_cell.length_b   1.000
_cell.length_c   1.000
_cell.angle_alpha   90.00
_cell.angle_beta   90.00
_cell.angle_gamma   90.00
#
_symmetry.space_group_name_H-M   'P 1'
#
loop_
_entity.id
_entity.type
_entity.pdbx_description
1 polymer ?
#
loop_
_entity_poly.entity_id
_entity_poly.type
_entity_poly.pdbx_seq_one_letter_code
_entity_poly.pdbx_strand_id
1 'polypeptide(L)'
;MIPRDILIENSRRNVALGHTPDPLTGDESDSDRRPYSFNGTTYYLPSAMLADSRLGVAVSETDFARLRFRYDFPFWAVSCVVITDKMTSADIPFRLNRPQRRLVGLLEAERRAGRPLRLIMLKARQWGGSTLIQIYFAWIQIIHCRNWNSLICAHVKDTAATIRGMYSKLLSRYPPDYWDEEARPEFRPFERMTNTRVIPGRECKVTVCSSENQEAARGLDCALAHLSEVAFWKDSPRHSPADLMRSVTSGIASKPLSFVAMESTANGVGNFFHREWLRANTPGASDKIPFFVPWHEIEINRCEVSDPDALWDSMDDYERSLWTVHGCTLEAIKWYHEKRMAFSDHRSMMAEYPTTPAEAFSSTVSNVFSSEDVEALREGCRVKAERGEVVMSDCGDTALCVAPRFVPSVDGKCELWRYPRPGGDYIVCVDIGGRTRNADFSVICVLDRHSDSPDGVPEIVAQWRGHIDHDLLARKAEALGRYYGDALLVVESNSWESSSEGEGRYILDTLSARYPNLYFRPCSHDGAAQTVGFHTNMRTKPAIIANLVACVRDRSYVEHSSAACDELLQYEALPDGSYCASCGCHDDMLMTRAIALYIHATGRLVSPFRFDDSTLNAILDRCMR
;
A
#
# COMPACT_ATOMS: atom_id res chain seq x y z
N MET A 1 -25.83 28.57 18.40
CA MET A 1 -26.41 29.14 17.14
C MET A 1 -25.29 29.24 16.10
N ILE A 2 -25.49 28.60 14.95
CA ILE A 2 -24.51 28.61 13.87
C ILE A 2 -24.30 30.04 13.29
N PRO A 3 -23.07 30.49 13.04
CA PRO A 3 -22.82 31.79 12.40
C PRO A 3 -23.49 31.89 11.02
N ARG A 4 -24.06 33.05 10.70
CA ARG A 4 -24.79 33.27 9.43
C ARG A 4 -23.92 33.10 8.18
N ASP A 5 -22.63 33.44 8.28
CA ASP A 5 -21.65 33.27 7.22
C ASP A 5 -21.43 31.77 6.86
N ILE A 6 -21.52 30.85 7.83
CA ILE A 6 -21.47 29.42 7.60
C ILE A 6 -22.65 28.96 6.75
N LEU A 7 -23.86 29.41 7.04
CA LEU A 7 -25.04 29.07 6.25
C LEU A 7 -24.97 29.62 4.81
N ILE A 8 -24.47 30.82 4.62
CA ILE A 8 -24.24 31.42 3.30
C ILE A 8 -23.20 30.61 2.53
N GLU A 9 -22.08 30.27 3.16
CA GLU A 9 -21.03 29.47 2.54
C GLU A 9 -21.55 28.06 2.21
N ASN A 10 -22.34 27.42 3.09
CA ASN A 10 -22.96 26.13 2.81
C ASN A 10 -23.86 26.18 1.58
N SER A 11 -24.69 27.22 1.47
CA SER A 11 -25.53 27.43 0.29
C SER A 11 -24.69 27.59 -0.98
N ARG A 12 -23.61 28.37 -0.93
CA ARG A 12 -22.67 28.53 -2.05
C ARG A 12 -22.05 27.22 -2.49
N ARG A 13 -21.57 26.39 -1.53
CA ARG A 13 -21.01 25.07 -1.78
C ARG A 13 -22.03 24.13 -2.43
N ASN A 14 -23.27 24.15 -1.94
CA ASN A 14 -24.37 23.35 -2.49
C ASN A 14 -24.71 23.72 -3.93
N VAL A 15 -24.75 25.01 -4.25
CA VAL A 15 -24.97 25.49 -5.62
C VAL A 15 -23.84 25.03 -6.55
N ALA A 16 -22.59 25.15 -6.11
CA ALA A 16 -21.44 24.69 -6.88
C ALA A 16 -21.44 23.16 -7.12
N LEU A 17 -21.94 22.37 -6.16
CA LEU A 17 -22.08 20.94 -6.28
C LEU A 17 -23.24 20.52 -7.20
N GLY A 18 -24.30 21.33 -7.24
CA GLY A 18 -25.52 21.04 -8.02
C GLY A 18 -25.38 21.22 -9.53
N HIS A 19 -24.31 21.87 -10.00
CA HIS A 19 -24.09 22.05 -11.45
C HIS A 19 -23.70 20.72 -12.10
N THR A 20 -24.63 20.15 -12.85
CA THR A 20 -24.42 18.91 -13.62
C THR A 20 -24.70 19.19 -15.09
N PRO A 21 -23.67 19.14 -15.96
CA PRO A 21 -23.85 19.29 -17.39
C PRO A 21 -24.83 18.26 -17.96
N ASP A 22 -25.69 18.66 -18.88
CA ASP A 22 -26.53 17.68 -19.57
C ASP A 22 -25.73 16.96 -20.66
N PRO A 23 -25.51 15.64 -20.53
CA PRO A 23 -24.75 14.88 -21.51
C PRO A 23 -25.43 14.82 -22.90
N LEU A 24 -26.72 15.11 -23.01
CA LEU A 24 -27.44 15.11 -24.30
C LEU A 24 -27.05 16.33 -25.14
N THR A 25 -27.01 17.50 -24.56
CA THR A 25 -26.62 18.73 -25.27
C THR A 25 -25.10 18.99 -25.22
N GLY A 26 -24.41 18.46 -24.21
CA GLY A 26 -23.00 18.69 -23.94
C GLY A 26 -22.77 19.84 -22.96
N ASP A 27 -21.55 19.97 -22.48
CA ASP A 27 -21.13 20.96 -21.49
C ASP A 27 -20.55 22.20 -22.18
N GLU A 28 -21.23 23.35 -22.05
CA GLU A 28 -20.74 24.62 -22.60
C GLU A 28 -19.51 25.17 -21.85
N SER A 29 -19.33 24.75 -20.60
CA SER A 29 -18.18 25.17 -19.77
C SER A 29 -16.88 24.42 -20.08
N ASP A 30 -16.98 23.29 -20.83
CA ASP A 30 -15.81 22.50 -21.24
C ASP A 30 -15.05 23.24 -22.36
N SER A 31 -13.80 23.61 -22.07
CA SER A 31 -12.92 24.36 -23.00
C SER A 31 -12.61 23.62 -24.32
N ASP A 32 -12.77 22.29 -24.36
CA ASP A 32 -12.59 21.48 -25.56
C ASP A 32 -13.84 21.37 -26.42
N ARG A 33 -15.00 21.89 -25.95
CA ARG A 33 -16.27 21.83 -26.68
C ARG A 33 -16.58 23.15 -27.37
N ARG A 34 -17.29 23.06 -28.50
CA ARG A 34 -17.74 24.22 -29.28
C ARG A 34 -19.21 24.05 -29.67
N PRO A 35 -19.96 25.13 -29.78
CA PRO A 35 -21.37 25.09 -30.22
C PRO A 35 -21.47 24.62 -31.68
N TYR A 36 -22.42 23.74 -31.93
CA TYR A 36 -22.78 23.24 -33.24
C TYR A 36 -24.30 23.09 -33.35
N SER A 37 -24.90 23.64 -34.39
CA SER A 37 -26.34 23.55 -34.62
C SER A 37 -26.68 22.39 -35.55
N PHE A 38 -27.52 21.49 -35.08
CA PHE A 38 -28.06 20.38 -35.88
C PHE A 38 -29.59 20.28 -35.67
N ASN A 39 -30.36 20.24 -36.75
CA ASN A 39 -31.83 20.19 -36.71
C ASN A 39 -32.48 21.22 -35.75
N GLY A 40 -31.94 22.46 -35.71
CA GLY A 40 -32.46 23.53 -34.86
C GLY A 40 -32.08 23.45 -33.38
N THR A 41 -31.34 22.41 -32.98
CA THR A 41 -30.85 22.26 -31.60
C THR A 41 -29.35 22.61 -31.55
N THR A 42 -28.94 23.37 -30.54
CA THR A 42 -27.54 23.67 -30.30
C THR A 42 -26.93 22.62 -29.37
N TYR A 43 -25.83 22.01 -29.82
CA TYR A 43 -25.04 21.05 -29.07
C TYR A 43 -23.64 21.62 -28.83
N TYR A 44 -23.02 21.27 -27.68
CA TYR A 44 -21.62 21.56 -27.39
C TYR A 44 -20.79 20.29 -27.65
N LEU A 45 -20.13 20.23 -28.81
CA LEU A 45 -19.46 19.03 -29.30
C LEU A 45 -17.96 19.11 -29.07
N PRO A 46 -17.29 17.95 -28.80
CA PRO A 46 -15.82 17.88 -28.76
C PRO A 46 -15.19 18.42 -30.05
N SER A 47 -14.12 19.22 -29.91
CA SER A 47 -13.42 19.85 -31.05
C SER A 47 -12.93 18.81 -32.08
N ALA A 48 -12.53 17.62 -31.63
CA ALA A 48 -12.15 16.51 -32.51
C ALA A 48 -13.28 16.00 -33.40
N MET A 49 -14.54 16.05 -32.93
CA MET A 49 -15.71 15.69 -33.75
C MET A 49 -15.99 16.74 -34.82
N LEU A 50 -15.81 18.02 -34.48
CA LEU A 50 -16.02 19.11 -35.45
C LEU A 50 -15.03 19.08 -36.61
N ALA A 51 -13.85 18.49 -36.40
CA ALA A 51 -12.84 18.28 -37.44
C ALA A 51 -13.11 17.06 -38.34
N ASP A 52 -14.10 16.21 -38.00
CA ASP A 52 -14.45 15.02 -38.77
C ASP A 52 -15.32 15.39 -39.98
N SER A 53 -14.86 15.13 -41.18
CA SER A 53 -15.57 15.42 -42.42
C SER A 53 -16.96 14.72 -42.53
N ARG A 54 -17.14 13.62 -41.83
CA ARG A 54 -18.43 12.89 -41.78
C ARG A 54 -19.53 13.70 -41.11
N LEU A 55 -19.22 14.67 -40.27
CA LEU A 55 -20.20 15.54 -39.63
C LEU A 55 -21.01 16.34 -40.66
N GLY A 56 -20.34 16.82 -41.72
CA GLY A 56 -21.00 17.58 -42.80
C GLY A 56 -21.93 16.74 -43.71
N VAL A 57 -21.83 15.41 -43.64
CA VAL A 57 -22.68 14.49 -44.44
C VAL A 57 -23.68 13.69 -43.59
N ALA A 58 -23.71 13.91 -42.28
CA ALA A 58 -24.70 13.31 -41.40
C ALA A 58 -26.08 13.89 -41.69
N VAL A 59 -26.98 13.10 -42.29
CA VAL A 59 -28.32 13.54 -42.73
C VAL A 59 -29.43 13.15 -41.76
N SER A 60 -29.21 12.20 -40.90
CA SER A 60 -30.17 11.73 -39.91
C SER A 60 -29.66 11.92 -38.47
N GLU A 61 -30.62 11.94 -37.53
CA GLU A 61 -30.28 11.96 -36.10
C GLU A 61 -29.47 10.71 -35.67
N THR A 62 -29.77 9.58 -36.30
CA THR A 62 -29.04 8.33 -36.06
C THR A 62 -27.60 8.43 -36.53
N ASP A 63 -27.33 8.99 -37.74
CA ASP A 63 -25.96 9.18 -38.25
C ASP A 63 -25.17 10.16 -37.37
N PHE A 64 -25.84 11.27 -37.01
CA PHE A 64 -25.25 12.25 -36.09
C PHE A 64 -24.89 11.62 -34.72
N ALA A 65 -25.81 10.86 -34.13
CA ALA A 65 -25.60 10.20 -32.84
C ALA A 65 -24.48 9.16 -32.92
N ARG A 66 -24.45 8.31 -33.97
CA ARG A 66 -23.40 7.29 -34.19
C ARG A 66 -22.02 7.93 -34.37
N LEU A 67 -21.93 9.05 -35.06
CA LEU A 67 -20.68 9.81 -35.17
C LEU A 67 -20.27 10.36 -33.82
N ARG A 68 -21.18 10.97 -33.08
CA ARG A 68 -20.92 11.54 -31.76
C ARG A 68 -20.48 10.50 -30.75
N PHE A 69 -20.99 9.27 -30.79
CA PHE A 69 -20.55 8.17 -29.92
C PHE A 69 -19.04 7.89 -29.96
N ARG A 70 -18.35 8.24 -31.06
CA ARG A 70 -16.90 8.06 -31.19
C ARG A 70 -16.08 9.10 -30.42
N TYR A 71 -16.68 10.25 -30.15
CA TYR A 71 -15.98 11.40 -29.59
C TYR A 71 -16.49 11.81 -28.21
N ASP A 72 -17.69 11.36 -27.82
CA ASP A 72 -18.42 11.85 -26.65
C ASP A 72 -18.94 10.66 -25.82
N PHE A 73 -18.05 10.16 -24.93
CA PHE A 73 -18.39 9.04 -24.04
C PHE A 73 -19.62 9.33 -23.16
N PRO A 74 -19.74 10.51 -22.48
CA PRO A 74 -20.94 10.83 -21.69
C PRO A 74 -22.24 10.76 -22.49
N PHE A 75 -22.23 11.21 -23.75
CA PHE A 75 -23.38 11.14 -24.64
C PHE A 75 -23.72 9.69 -25.01
N TRP A 76 -22.72 8.89 -25.39
CA TRP A 76 -22.95 7.45 -25.67
C TRP A 76 -23.50 6.74 -24.44
N ALA A 77 -22.93 7.01 -23.25
CA ALA A 77 -23.32 6.36 -22.02
C ALA A 77 -24.78 6.62 -21.66
N VAL A 78 -25.24 7.87 -21.71
CA VAL A 78 -26.64 8.19 -21.41
C VAL A 78 -27.62 7.68 -22.50
N SER A 79 -27.18 7.58 -23.75
CA SER A 79 -28.01 7.14 -24.88
C SER A 79 -28.14 5.62 -24.99
N CYS A 80 -27.10 4.88 -24.58
CA CYS A 80 -26.98 3.44 -24.85
C CYS A 80 -26.92 2.56 -23.60
N VAL A 81 -26.67 3.11 -22.42
CA VAL A 81 -26.46 2.33 -21.22
C VAL A 81 -27.55 2.54 -20.19
N VAL A 82 -28.11 1.43 -19.71
CA VAL A 82 -29.14 1.42 -18.67
C VAL A 82 -28.55 0.70 -17.43
N ILE A 83 -28.70 1.32 -16.27
CA ILE A 83 -28.31 0.74 -14.98
C ILE A 83 -29.52 0.65 -14.05
N THR A 84 -29.41 -0.18 -13.01
CA THR A 84 -30.41 -0.18 -11.93
C THR A 84 -29.97 0.83 -10.87
N ASP A 85 -30.81 1.80 -10.62
CA ASP A 85 -30.63 2.74 -9.52
C ASP A 85 -30.80 2.04 -8.18
N LYS A 86 -29.85 2.26 -7.25
CA LYS A 86 -29.84 1.57 -5.93
C LYS A 86 -30.95 2.07 -5.00
N MET A 87 -31.36 3.32 -5.14
CA MET A 87 -32.33 3.93 -4.23
C MET A 87 -33.76 3.57 -4.64
N THR A 88 -34.02 3.58 -5.94
CA THR A 88 -35.39 3.37 -6.48
C THR A 88 -35.59 1.97 -7.04
N SER A 89 -34.52 1.18 -7.22
CA SER A 89 -34.54 -0.10 -7.95
C SER A 89 -35.05 -0.02 -9.38
N ALA A 90 -35.21 1.18 -9.92
CA ALA A 90 -35.65 1.42 -11.29
C ALA A 90 -34.49 1.33 -12.29
N ASP A 91 -34.81 0.94 -13.52
CA ASP A 91 -33.88 1.03 -14.64
C ASP A 91 -33.82 2.46 -15.15
N ILE A 92 -32.66 3.08 -15.11
CA ILE A 92 -32.40 4.46 -15.51
C ILE A 92 -31.26 4.56 -16.51
N PRO A 93 -31.23 5.56 -17.42
CA PRO A 93 -30.07 5.87 -18.25
C PRO A 93 -28.86 6.19 -17.41
N PHE A 94 -27.68 5.72 -17.85
CA PHE A 94 -26.44 5.95 -17.10
C PHE A 94 -25.96 7.39 -17.27
N ARG A 95 -26.17 8.21 -16.26
CA ARG A 95 -25.63 9.56 -16.14
C ARG A 95 -24.46 9.54 -15.17
N LEU A 96 -23.34 10.16 -15.58
CA LEU A 96 -22.13 10.22 -14.76
C LEU A 96 -22.37 11.08 -13.50
N ASN A 97 -22.06 10.52 -12.34
CA ASN A 97 -21.94 11.30 -11.11
C ASN A 97 -20.64 12.12 -11.09
N ARG A 98 -20.45 12.98 -10.10
CA ARG A 98 -19.31 13.91 -10.03
C ARG A 98 -17.93 13.22 -10.08
N PRO A 99 -17.59 12.23 -9.23
CA PRO A 99 -16.31 11.55 -9.34
C PRO A 99 -16.16 10.78 -10.66
N GLN A 100 -17.23 10.26 -11.24
CA GLN A 100 -17.19 9.61 -12.56
C GLN A 100 -16.89 10.62 -13.68
N ARG A 101 -17.47 11.82 -13.65
CA ARG A 101 -17.12 12.90 -14.62
C ARG A 101 -15.65 13.27 -14.53
N ARG A 102 -15.12 13.39 -13.31
CA ARG A 102 -13.70 13.70 -13.07
C ARG A 102 -12.79 12.60 -13.63
N LEU A 103 -13.12 11.32 -13.37
CA LEU A 103 -12.36 10.20 -13.93
C LEU A 103 -12.44 10.16 -15.46
N VAL A 104 -13.63 10.32 -16.04
CA VAL A 104 -13.80 10.38 -17.51
C VAL A 104 -13.01 11.52 -18.12
N GLY A 105 -12.98 12.70 -17.48
CA GLY A 105 -12.16 13.82 -17.94
C GLY A 105 -10.67 13.46 -18.05
N LEU A 106 -10.15 12.75 -17.05
CA LEU A 106 -8.77 12.24 -17.06
C LEU A 106 -8.55 11.19 -18.17
N LEU A 107 -9.44 10.20 -18.29
CA LEU A 107 -9.35 9.15 -19.32
C LEU A 107 -9.41 9.75 -20.74
N GLU A 108 -10.29 10.72 -20.97
CA GLU A 108 -10.44 11.40 -22.24
C GLU A 108 -9.23 12.29 -22.59
N ALA A 109 -8.57 12.89 -21.59
CA ALA A 109 -7.33 13.62 -21.81
C ALA A 109 -6.21 12.68 -22.32
N GLU A 110 -6.06 11.51 -21.73
CA GLU A 110 -5.09 10.49 -22.16
C GLU A 110 -5.43 9.96 -23.57
N ARG A 111 -6.72 9.64 -23.81
CA ARG A 111 -7.19 9.16 -25.10
C ARG A 111 -6.91 10.17 -26.22
N ARG A 112 -7.22 11.45 -26.01
CA ARG A 112 -6.96 12.53 -26.97
C ARG A 112 -5.48 12.74 -27.24
N ALA A 113 -4.65 12.53 -26.22
CA ALA A 113 -3.20 12.57 -26.38
C ALA A 113 -2.60 11.32 -27.06
N GLY A 114 -3.45 10.32 -27.41
CA GLY A 114 -2.98 9.09 -28.04
C GLY A 114 -2.17 8.18 -27.12
N ARG A 115 -2.30 8.34 -25.81
CA ARG A 115 -1.57 7.53 -24.81
C ARG A 115 -2.38 6.32 -24.37
N PRO A 116 -1.73 5.22 -23.95
CA PRO A 116 -2.38 4.11 -23.29
C PRO A 116 -2.95 4.56 -21.93
N LEU A 117 -4.08 3.99 -21.52
CA LEU A 117 -4.72 4.30 -20.26
C LEU A 117 -4.15 3.39 -19.16
N ARG A 118 -3.50 3.98 -18.17
CA ARG A 118 -2.91 3.26 -17.03
C ARG A 118 -3.37 3.96 -15.76
N LEU A 119 -4.31 3.34 -15.06
CA LEU A 119 -4.98 3.93 -13.89
C LEU A 119 -4.65 3.13 -12.63
N ILE A 120 -4.30 3.83 -11.55
CA ILE A 120 -4.39 3.30 -10.20
C ILE A 120 -5.34 4.15 -9.38
N MET A 121 -6.35 3.53 -8.78
CA MET A 121 -7.44 4.24 -8.14
C MET A 121 -7.64 3.79 -6.69
N LEU A 122 -7.40 4.71 -5.77
CA LEU A 122 -7.75 4.62 -4.37
C LEU A 122 -9.11 5.29 -4.16
N LYS A 123 -10.04 4.62 -3.50
CA LYS A 123 -11.43 5.07 -3.50
C LYS A 123 -12.15 4.83 -2.18
N ALA A 124 -13.09 5.70 -1.86
CA ALA A 124 -14.18 5.37 -0.93
C ALA A 124 -15.15 4.36 -1.57
N ARG A 125 -15.93 3.67 -0.76
CA ARG A 125 -16.92 2.68 -1.22
C ARG A 125 -18.09 3.30 -1.99
N GLN A 126 -18.67 2.51 -2.88
CA GLN A 126 -20.03 2.66 -3.46
C GLN A 126 -20.26 3.88 -4.39
N TRP A 127 -19.24 4.44 -5.01
CA TRP A 127 -19.39 5.55 -5.97
C TRP A 127 -19.60 5.10 -7.43
N GLY A 128 -19.62 3.79 -7.69
CA GLY A 128 -19.85 3.24 -9.02
C GLY A 128 -18.63 3.21 -9.94
N GLY A 129 -17.40 3.13 -9.37
CA GLY A 129 -16.15 3.11 -10.13
C GLY A 129 -15.99 1.87 -11.00
N SER A 130 -16.18 0.68 -10.43
CA SER A 130 -16.10 -0.57 -11.21
C SER A 130 -17.13 -0.61 -12.33
N THR A 131 -18.35 -0.05 -12.11
CA THR A 131 -19.37 0.10 -13.14
C THR A 131 -18.89 1.00 -14.28
N LEU A 132 -18.33 2.17 -13.96
CA LEU A 132 -17.78 3.09 -14.95
C LEU A 132 -16.67 2.44 -15.78
N ILE A 133 -15.71 1.74 -15.14
CA ILE A 133 -14.61 1.07 -15.84
C ILE A 133 -15.17 0.06 -16.86
N GLN A 134 -16.17 -0.75 -16.47
CA GLN A 134 -16.77 -1.73 -17.37
C GLN A 134 -17.55 -1.08 -18.51
N ILE A 135 -18.27 0.00 -18.25
CA ILE A 135 -18.98 0.76 -19.29
C ILE A 135 -17.97 1.40 -20.26
N TYR A 136 -16.85 1.91 -19.75
CA TYR A 136 -15.80 2.48 -20.60
C TYR A 136 -15.10 1.41 -21.44
N PHE A 137 -14.88 0.21 -20.90
CA PHE A 137 -14.39 -0.95 -21.66
C PHE A 137 -15.38 -1.35 -22.76
N ALA A 138 -16.68 -1.42 -22.43
CA ALA A 138 -17.71 -1.72 -23.39
C ALA A 138 -17.74 -0.67 -24.52
N TRP A 139 -17.58 0.62 -24.20
CA TRP A 139 -17.48 1.68 -25.18
C TRP A 139 -16.31 1.49 -26.14
N ILE A 140 -15.13 1.15 -25.63
CA ILE A 140 -13.95 0.84 -26.46
C ILE A 140 -14.25 -0.34 -27.38
N GLN A 141 -14.81 -1.44 -26.85
CA GLN A 141 -15.06 -2.67 -27.58
C GLN A 141 -16.20 -2.54 -28.60
N ILE A 142 -17.26 -1.80 -28.27
CA ILE A 142 -18.43 -1.63 -29.14
C ILE A 142 -18.19 -0.56 -30.20
N ILE A 143 -17.62 0.58 -29.83
CA ILE A 143 -17.52 1.75 -30.71
C ILE A 143 -16.19 1.82 -31.46
N HIS A 144 -15.07 1.51 -30.79
CA HIS A 144 -13.74 1.79 -31.34
C HIS A 144 -13.02 0.57 -31.89
N CYS A 145 -13.05 -0.57 -31.19
CA CYS A 145 -12.14 -1.67 -31.47
C CYS A 145 -12.88 -3.01 -31.57
N ARG A 146 -12.59 -3.76 -32.63
CA ARG A 146 -12.98 -5.18 -32.78
C ARG A 146 -11.84 -6.07 -32.32
N ASN A 147 -12.14 -7.30 -31.91
CA ASN A 147 -11.15 -8.31 -31.45
C ASN A 147 -10.33 -7.86 -30.23
N TRP A 148 -10.83 -6.90 -29.45
CA TRP A 148 -10.16 -6.44 -28.25
C TRP A 148 -10.74 -7.15 -27.02
N ASN A 149 -9.95 -8.06 -26.47
CA ASN A 149 -10.36 -8.84 -25.32
C ASN A 149 -10.12 -8.05 -24.02
N SER A 150 -10.93 -8.33 -23.01
CA SER A 150 -10.78 -7.78 -21.67
C SER A 150 -10.68 -8.86 -20.61
N LEU A 151 -9.89 -8.56 -19.58
CA LEU A 151 -9.72 -9.36 -18.38
C LEU A 151 -10.34 -8.61 -17.19
N ILE A 152 -11.09 -9.31 -16.35
CA ILE A 152 -11.57 -8.84 -15.05
C ILE A 152 -10.98 -9.77 -14.00
N CYS A 153 -10.11 -9.26 -13.14
CA CYS A 153 -9.50 -10.00 -12.05
C CYS A 153 -9.88 -9.35 -10.71
N ALA A 154 -10.42 -10.14 -9.79
CA ALA A 154 -10.76 -9.70 -8.44
C ALA A 154 -10.16 -10.66 -7.40
N HIS A 155 -10.23 -10.30 -6.11
CA HIS A 155 -9.74 -11.15 -5.04
C HIS A 155 -10.45 -12.51 -5.00
N VAL A 156 -11.76 -12.57 -5.31
CA VAL A 156 -12.51 -13.81 -5.51
C VAL A 156 -13.23 -13.82 -6.86
N LYS A 157 -13.43 -15.03 -7.40
CA LYS A 157 -14.02 -15.24 -8.73
C LYS A 157 -15.46 -14.72 -8.83
N ASP A 158 -16.25 -14.84 -7.78
CA ASP A 158 -17.66 -14.40 -7.76
C ASP A 158 -17.78 -12.89 -7.87
N THR A 159 -16.87 -12.13 -7.24
CA THR A 159 -16.79 -10.68 -7.42
C THR A 159 -16.49 -10.32 -8.88
N ALA A 160 -15.53 -10.98 -9.52
CA ALA A 160 -15.21 -10.76 -10.93
C ALA A 160 -16.41 -11.12 -11.85
N ALA A 161 -17.14 -12.19 -11.52
CA ALA A 161 -18.35 -12.58 -12.26
C ALA A 161 -19.48 -11.55 -12.10
N THR A 162 -19.66 -10.98 -10.90
CA THR A 162 -20.61 -9.91 -10.64
C THR A 162 -20.27 -8.66 -11.46
N ILE A 163 -19.00 -8.26 -11.50
CA ILE A 163 -18.53 -7.13 -12.33
C ILE A 163 -18.83 -7.42 -13.81
N ARG A 164 -18.56 -8.63 -14.31
CA ARG A 164 -18.91 -9.02 -15.67
C ARG A 164 -20.42 -8.97 -15.95
N GLY A 165 -21.26 -9.22 -14.94
CA GLY A 165 -22.73 -9.15 -15.06
C GLY A 165 -23.25 -7.80 -15.59
N MET A 166 -22.48 -6.73 -15.38
CA MET A 166 -22.79 -5.40 -15.90
C MET A 166 -22.84 -5.36 -17.43
N TYR A 167 -21.97 -6.12 -18.11
CA TYR A 167 -22.01 -6.28 -19.56
C TYR A 167 -23.31 -6.95 -20.05
N SER A 168 -23.78 -7.95 -19.33
CA SER A 168 -25.03 -8.64 -19.71
C SER A 168 -26.20 -7.70 -19.75
N LYS A 169 -26.33 -6.84 -18.72
CA LYS A 169 -27.39 -5.83 -18.67
C LYS A 169 -27.23 -4.77 -19.76
N LEU A 170 -26.01 -4.22 -19.92
CA LEU A 170 -25.71 -3.23 -20.96
C LEU A 170 -26.10 -3.73 -22.35
N LEU A 171 -25.65 -4.91 -22.74
CA LEU A 171 -25.91 -5.47 -24.07
C LEU A 171 -27.40 -5.83 -24.27
N SER A 172 -28.07 -6.40 -23.25
CA SER A 172 -29.51 -6.74 -23.36
C SER A 172 -30.43 -5.53 -23.51
N ARG A 173 -29.98 -4.36 -23.08
CA ARG A 173 -30.72 -3.09 -23.14
C ARG A 173 -30.17 -2.11 -24.19
N TYR A 174 -29.14 -2.53 -24.95
CA TYR A 174 -28.54 -1.68 -25.98
C TYR A 174 -29.60 -1.33 -27.07
N PRO A 175 -29.76 -0.04 -27.46
CA PRO A 175 -30.76 0.34 -28.46
C PRO A 175 -30.44 -0.28 -29.83
N PRO A 176 -31.39 -1.00 -30.46
CA PRO A 176 -31.15 -1.67 -31.74
C PRO A 176 -30.73 -0.71 -32.88
N ASP A 177 -31.30 0.51 -32.89
CA ASP A 177 -30.99 1.52 -33.92
C ASP A 177 -29.55 2.01 -33.92
N TYR A 178 -28.83 1.81 -32.81
CA TYR A 178 -27.42 2.19 -32.63
C TYR A 178 -26.47 1.01 -32.74
N TRP A 179 -26.98 -0.21 -32.98
CA TRP A 179 -26.17 -1.40 -33.17
C TRP A 179 -25.87 -1.61 -34.66
N ASP A 180 -24.59 -1.61 -35.04
CA ASP A 180 -24.14 -1.66 -36.44
C ASP A 180 -23.86 -3.06 -36.98
N GLU A 181 -24.09 -4.11 -36.18
CA GLU A 181 -23.77 -5.47 -36.56
C GLU A 181 -25.02 -6.29 -36.88
N GLU A 182 -24.90 -7.29 -37.77
CA GLU A 182 -26.01 -8.20 -38.12
C GLU A 182 -26.45 -9.06 -36.92
N ALA A 183 -25.49 -9.48 -36.08
CA ALA A 183 -25.77 -10.22 -34.86
C ALA A 183 -26.36 -9.27 -33.79
N ARG A 184 -27.36 -9.72 -33.04
CA ARG A 184 -27.94 -8.94 -31.93
C ARG A 184 -26.89 -8.60 -30.86
N PRO A 185 -27.04 -7.47 -30.17
CA PRO A 185 -26.18 -7.13 -29.05
C PRO A 185 -26.47 -8.08 -27.88
N GLU A 186 -25.67 -9.10 -27.74
CA GLU A 186 -25.83 -10.13 -26.72
C GLU A 186 -24.46 -10.56 -26.15
N PHE A 187 -24.50 -11.26 -25.04
CA PHE A 187 -23.30 -11.69 -24.32
C PHE A 187 -23.36 -13.20 -24.16
N ARG A 188 -22.70 -13.93 -25.08
CA ARG A 188 -22.76 -15.41 -25.17
C ARG A 188 -21.60 -16.08 -24.43
N PRO A 189 -21.77 -17.30 -23.89
CA PRO A 189 -20.66 -18.14 -23.50
C PRO A 189 -19.69 -18.33 -24.68
N PHE A 190 -18.39 -18.32 -24.39
CA PHE A 190 -17.38 -18.64 -25.38
C PHE A 190 -17.04 -20.12 -25.30
N GLU A 191 -17.45 -20.89 -26.31
CA GLU A 191 -17.27 -22.35 -26.37
C GLU A 191 -17.75 -23.05 -25.07
N ARG A 192 -16.90 -23.91 -24.48
CA ARG A 192 -17.17 -24.59 -23.21
C ARG A 192 -16.64 -23.85 -21.99
N MET A 193 -16.07 -22.65 -22.17
CA MET A 193 -15.45 -21.88 -21.08
C MET A 193 -16.51 -21.18 -20.22
N THR A 194 -16.53 -21.49 -18.93
CA THR A 194 -17.46 -20.87 -17.98
C THR A 194 -17.06 -19.45 -17.56
N ASN A 195 -15.77 -19.18 -17.64
CA ASN A 195 -15.18 -17.89 -17.21
C ASN A 195 -15.12 -16.85 -18.34
N THR A 196 -15.34 -17.23 -19.59
CA THR A 196 -15.24 -16.32 -20.75
C THR A 196 -16.60 -16.16 -21.44
N ARG A 197 -16.91 -14.93 -21.81
CA ARG A 197 -18.05 -14.54 -22.61
C ARG A 197 -17.57 -13.80 -23.86
N VAL A 198 -18.38 -13.76 -24.91
CA VAL A 198 -18.06 -13.07 -26.16
C VAL A 198 -19.21 -12.16 -26.57
N ILE A 199 -18.87 -11.02 -27.18
CA ILE A 199 -19.76 -10.13 -27.91
C ILE A 199 -19.66 -10.51 -29.39
N PRO A 200 -20.58 -11.33 -29.97
CA PRO A 200 -20.40 -11.97 -31.25
C PRO A 200 -20.12 -11.01 -32.41
N GLY A 201 -20.91 -9.93 -32.50
CA GLY A 201 -20.76 -8.94 -33.59
C GLY A 201 -19.46 -8.15 -33.53
N ARG A 202 -18.75 -8.13 -32.37
CA ARG A 202 -17.49 -7.42 -32.17
C ARG A 202 -16.30 -8.34 -31.99
N GLU A 203 -16.54 -9.64 -31.82
CA GLU A 203 -15.53 -10.67 -31.54
C GLU A 203 -14.64 -10.36 -30.33
N CYS A 204 -15.19 -9.60 -29.38
CA CYS A 204 -14.51 -9.21 -28.17
C CYS A 204 -14.84 -10.20 -27.05
N LYS A 205 -13.82 -10.76 -26.43
CA LYS A 205 -13.96 -11.68 -25.28
C LYS A 205 -13.80 -10.93 -23.97
N VAL A 206 -14.60 -11.33 -22.98
CA VAL A 206 -14.51 -10.83 -21.59
C VAL A 206 -14.28 -12.04 -20.68
N THR A 207 -13.09 -12.12 -20.10
CA THR A 207 -12.67 -13.24 -19.25
C THR A 207 -12.63 -12.78 -17.80
N VAL A 208 -13.07 -13.63 -16.86
CA VAL A 208 -12.97 -13.39 -15.43
C VAL A 208 -12.00 -14.38 -14.80
N CYS A 209 -11.19 -13.90 -13.85
CA CYS A 209 -10.32 -14.72 -13.01
C CYS A 209 -10.30 -14.19 -11.57
N SER A 210 -9.64 -14.92 -10.68
CA SER A 210 -9.32 -14.47 -9.34
C SER A 210 -7.81 -14.35 -9.16
N SER A 211 -7.38 -13.51 -8.21
CA SER A 211 -5.96 -13.36 -7.87
C SER A 211 -5.33 -14.65 -7.32
N GLU A 212 -6.16 -15.58 -6.82
CA GLU A 212 -5.70 -16.90 -6.35
C GLU A 212 -5.36 -17.86 -7.50
N ASN A 213 -5.90 -17.63 -8.72
CA ASN A 213 -5.62 -18.46 -9.90
C ASN A 213 -4.81 -17.68 -10.93
N GLN A 214 -3.52 -17.54 -10.68
CA GLN A 214 -2.61 -16.78 -11.54
C GLN A 214 -2.40 -17.40 -12.93
N GLU A 215 -2.52 -18.73 -13.04
CA GLU A 215 -2.39 -19.42 -14.33
C GLU A 215 -3.49 -19.04 -15.30
N ALA A 216 -4.70 -18.76 -14.82
CA ALA A 216 -5.83 -18.35 -15.64
C ALA A 216 -5.62 -16.97 -16.30
N ALA A 217 -4.69 -16.15 -15.80
CA ALA A 217 -4.34 -14.86 -16.38
C ALA A 217 -3.11 -14.93 -17.32
N ARG A 218 -2.34 -16.02 -17.26
CA ARG A 218 -1.17 -16.21 -18.12
C ARG A 218 -1.58 -16.58 -19.55
N GLY A 219 -0.97 -15.95 -20.53
CA GLY A 219 -1.20 -16.23 -21.95
C GLY A 219 -2.51 -15.68 -22.51
N LEU A 220 -3.22 -14.83 -21.77
CA LEU A 220 -4.39 -14.13 -22.29
C LEU A 220 -3.93 -12.97 -23.19
N ASP A 221 -4.31 -13.02 -24.46
CA ASP A 221 -4.22 -11.87 -25.36
C ASP A 221 -5.37 -10.90 -25.04
N CYS A 222 -5.11 -9.88 -24.25
CA CYS A 222 -6.07 -8.84 -23.89
C CYS A 222 -5.51 -7.45 -24.13
N ALA A 223 -6.41 -6.51 -24.41
CA ALA A 223 -6.08 -5.08 -24.56
C ALA A 223 -6.55 -4.26 -23.35
N LEU A 224 -7.47 -4.81 -22.57
CA LEU A 224 -8.13 -4.16 -21.44
C LEU A 224 -8.04 -5.07 -20.21
N ALA A 225 -7.64 -4.53 -19.06
CA ALA A 225 -7.57 -5.27 -17.81
C ALA A 225 -8.14 -4.44 -16.65
N HIS A 226 -9.12 -5.00 -15.93
CA HIS A 226 -9.67 -4.44 -14.70
C HIS A 226 -9.25 -5.31 -13.51
N LEU A 227 -8.44 -4.77 -12.65
CA LEU A 227 -7.89 -5.40 -11.46
C LEU A 227 -8.57 -4.77 -10.25
N SER A 228 -9.51 -5.50 -9.67
CA SER A 228 -10.43 -5.01 -8.64
C SER A 228 -10.04 -5.49 -7.25
N GLU A 229 -10.15 -4.58 -6.26
CA GLU A 229 -9.85 -4.80 -4.85
C GLU A 229 -8.43 -5.36 -4.62
N VAL A 230 -7.44 -4.74 -5.28
CA VAL A 230 -6.05 -5.22 -5.29
C VAL A 230 -5.37 -5.17 -3.92
N ALA A 231 -5.79 -4.26 -3.02
CA ALA A 231 -5.27 -4.19 -1.66
C ALA A 231 -5.59 -5.45 -0.82
N PHE A 232 -6.60 -6.23 -1.23
CA PHE A 232 -7.02 -7.47 -0.57
C PHE A 232 -6.46 -8.74 -1.23
N TRP A 233 -5.63 -8.61 -2.27
CA TRP A 233 -5.00 -9.75 -2.89
C TRP A 233 -3.95 -10.35 -1.97
N LYS A 234 -3.97 -11.67 -1.80
CA LYS A 234 -2.99 -12.39 -0.98
C LYS A 234 -1.61 -12.24 -1.59
N ASP A 235 -0.63 -11.81 -0.78
CA ASP A 235 0.79 -11.76 -1.15
C ASP A 235 1.51 -12.89 -0.43
N SER A 236 1.95 -13.89 -1.19
CA SER A 236 2.64 -15.07 -0.69
C SER A 236 3.61 -15.60 -1.74
N PRO A 237 4.58 -16.45 -1.39
CA PRO A 237 5.53 -17.04 -2.36
C PRO A 237 4.88 -17.79 -3.52
N ARG A 238 3.66 -18.29 -3.33
CA ARG A 238 2.89 -19.00 -4.38
C ARG A 238 1.90 -18.10 -5.13
N HIS A 239 1.53 -16.95 -4.55
CA HIS A 239 0.52 -16.04 -5.09
C HIS A 239 1.01 -14.59 -4.93
N SER A 240 1.91 -14.18 -5.82
CA SER A 240 2.46 -12.83 -5.83
C SER A 240 1.61 -11.89 -6.68
N PRO A 241 0.99 -10.83 -6.11
CA PRO A 241 0.29 -9.81 -6.88
C PRO A 241 1.18 -9.14 -7.91
N ALA A 242 2.48 -8.97 -7.62
CA ALA A 242 3.45 -8.39 -8.55
C ALA A 242 3.67 -9.27 -9.78
N ASP A 243 3.73 -10.59 -9.62
CA ASP A 243 3.89 -11.53 -10.74
C ASP A 243 2.61 -11.61 -11.59
N LEU A 244 1.44 -11.60 -10.94
CA LEU A 244 0.16 -11.54 -11.66
C LEU A 244 0.06 -10.24 -12.46
N MET A 245 0.38 -9.09 -11.86
CA MET A 245 0.41 -7.81 -12.55
C MET A 245 1.36 -7.84 -13.75
N ARG A 246 2.57 -8.37 -13.58
CA ARG A 246 3.56 -8.51 -14.66
C ARG A 246 3.01 -9.40 -15.78
N SER A 247 2.39 -10.54 -15.45
CA SER A 247 1.81 -11.47 -16.43
C SER A 247 0.69 -10.82 -17.25
N VAL A 248 -0.18 -10.03 -16.60
CA VAL A 248 -1.28 -9.32 -17.27
C VAL A 248 -0.74 -8.20 -18.15
N THR A 249 0.14 -7.34 -17.61
CA THR A 249 0.61 -6.14 -18.31
C THR A 249 1.56 -6.45 -19.46
N SER A 250 2.37 -7.52 -19.36
CA SER A 250 3.27 -7.93 -20.45
C SER A 250 2.53 -8.40 -21.71
N GLY A 251 1.29 -8.88 -21.55
CA GLY A 251 0.42 -9.26 -22.69
C GLY A 251 -0.33 -8.08 -23.32
N ILE A 252 -0.32 -6.90 -22.69
CA ILE A 252 -1.08 -5.74 -23.18
C ILE A 252 -0.16 -4.79 -23.95
N ALA A 253 -0.36 -4.70 -25.27
CA ALA A 253 0.40 -3.77 -26.09
C ALA A 253 0.17 -2.31 -25.65
N SER A 254 1.25 -1.54 -25.54
CA SER A 254 1.20 -0.11 -25.21
C SER A 254 0.77 0.70 -26.44
N LYS A 255 -0.53 0.83 -26.65
CA LYS A 255 -1.12 1.57 -27.79
C LYS A 255 -2.35 2.38 -27.30
N PRO A 256 -2.77 3.40 -28.06
CA PRO A 256 -3.97 4.18 -27.74
C PRO A 256 -5.17 3.29 -27.43
N LEU A 257 -5.98 3.67 -26.46
CA LEU A 257 -7.17 2.94 -25.96
C LEU A 257 -6.86 1.64 -25.20
N SER A 258 -5.64 1.09 -25.22
CA SER A 258 -5.34 -0.03 -24.30
C SER A 258 -5.44 0.46 -22.85
N PHE A 259 -6.13 -0.32 -22.00
CA PHE A 259 -6.48 0.17 -20.68
C PHE A 259 -6.19 -0.86 -19.57
N VAL A 260 -5.41 -0.46 -18.59
CA VAL A 260 -5.23 -1.20 -17.33
C VAL A 260 -5.76 -0.32 -16.20
N ALA A 261 -6.80 -0.79 -15.53
CA ALA A 261 -7.37 -0.16 -14.35
C ALA A 261 -7.09 -1.03 -13.12
N MET A 262 -6.31 -0.53 -12.20
CA MET A 262 -6.08 -1.10 -10.88
C MET A 262 -6.88 -0.28 -9.86
N GLU A 263 -7.74 -0.92 -9.06
CA GLU A 263 -8.56 -0.20 -8.10
C GLU A 263 -8.75 -0.94 -6.79
N SER A 264 -8.83 -0.18 -5.69
CA SER A 264 -9.15 -0.73 -4.37
C SER A 264 -9.62 0.36 -3.40
N THR A 265 -10.38 -0.04 -2.35
CA THR A 265 -10.31 0.63 -1.06
C THR A 265 -8.96 0.27 -0.41
N ALA A 266 -8.50 1.06 0.57
CA ALA A 266 -7.28 0.73 1.27
C ALA A 266 -7.46 -0.47 2.20
N ASN A 267 -6.37 -1.19 2.43
CA ASN A 267 -6.28 -2.30 3.38
C ASN A 267 -4.94 -2.18 4.14
N GLY A 268 -4.77 -1.06 4.86
CA GLY A 268 -3.54 -0.74 5.57
C GLY A 268 -2.35 -0.39 4.67
N VAL A 269 -1.21 -0.18 5.30
CA VAL A 269 0.06 0.17 4.65
C VAL A 269 0.86 -1.09 4.27
N GLY A 270 1.84 -0.94 3.35
CA GLY A 270 2.85 -1.96 3.05
C GLY A 270 2.45 -3.06 2.07
N ASN A 271 1.16 -3.28 1.82
CA ASN A 271 0.73 -4.26 0.82
C ASN A 271 1.08 -3.83 -0.62
N PHE A 272 0.88 -4.73 -1.58
CA PHE A 272 1.22 -4.47 -2.98
C PHE A 272 0.55 -3.21 -3.54
N PHE A 273 -0.75 -3.00 -3.25
CA PHE A 273 -1.50 -1.84 -3.74
C PHE A 273 -0.96 -0.52 -3.17
N HIS A 274 -0.63 -0.50 -1.87
CA HIS A 274 -0.03 0.68 -1.22
C HIS A 274 1.33 1.04 -1.85
N ARG A 275 2.21 0.05 -2.07
CA ARG A 275 3.51 0.28 -2.75
C ARG A 275 3.34 0.83 -4.16
N GLU A 276 2.40 0.30 -4.96
CA GLU A 276 2.10 0.80 -6.30
C GLU A 276 1.47 2.19 -6.27
N TRP A 277 0.64 2.49 -5.27
CA TRP A 277 0.07 3.83 -5.05
C TRP A 277 1.17 4.87 -4.77
N LEU A 278 2.09 4.58 -3.88
CA LEU A 278 3.24 5.47 -3.58
C LEU A 278 4.11 5.67 -4.82
N ARG A 279 4.40 4.61 -5.57
CA ARG A 279 5.15 4.71 -6.83
C ARG A 279 4.44 5.60 -7.85
N ALA A 280 3.13 5.48 -8.00
CA ALA A 280 2.35 6.30 -8.93
C ALA A 280 2.31 7.79 -8.54
N ASN A 281 2.43 8.09 -7.25
CA ASN A 281 2.52 9.47 -6.75
C ASN A 281 3.96 10.02 -6.74
N THR A 282 4.97 9.20 -7.10
CA THR A 282 6.36 9.63 -7.23
C THR A 282 6.68 9.93 -8.69
N PRO A 283 7.07 11.17 -9.05
CA PRO A 283 7.35 11.53 -10.42
C PRO A 283 8.37 10.59 -11.10
N GLY A 284 8.00 10.05 -12.26
CA GLY A 284 8.86 9.19 -13.06
C GLY A 284 9.05 7.75 -12.54
N ALA A 285 8.42 7.35 -11.43
CA ALA A 285 8.56 6.02 -10.86
C ALA A 285 7.52 5.00 -11.38
N SER A 286 6.45 5.45 -12.03
CA SER A 286 5.36 4.59 -12.53
C SER A 286 4.78 5.14 -13.83
N ASP A 287 4.20 4.24 -14.63
CA ASP A 287 3.38 4.56 -15.81
C ASP A 287 1.91 4.80 -15.47
N LYS A 288 1.52 4.57 -14.22
CA LYS A 288 0.13 4.66 -13.75
C LYS A 288 -0.20 6.08 -13.30
N ILE A 289 -1.41 6.52 -13.62
CA ILE A 289 -1.97 7.79 -13.19
C ILE A 289 -2.76 7.55 -11.90
N PRO A 290 -2.36 8.17 -10.78
CA PRO A 290 -3.08 8.05 -9.53
C PRO A 290 -4.40 8.83 -9.57
N PHE A 291 -5.47 8.21 -9.07
CA PHE A 291 -6.79 8.82 -8.96
C PHE A 291 -7.40 8.49 -7.60
N PHE A 292 -7.65 9.51 -6.80
CA PHE A 292 -8.27 9.36 -5.49
C PHE A 292 -9.71 9.83 -5.49
N VAL A 293 -10.61 9.06 -4.87
CA VAL A 293 -12.03 9.42 -4.68
C VAL A 293 -12.34 9.47 -3.19
N PRO A 294 -12.39 10.67 -2.58
CA PRO A 294 -12.81 10.84 -1.21
C PRO A 294 -14.33 10.65 -1.08
N TRP A 295 -14.76 10.27 0.11
CA TRP A 295 -16.18 9.99 0.39
C TRP A 295 -17.12 11.18 0.17
N HIS A 296 -16.66 12.40 0.43
CA HIS A 296 -17.47 13.62 0.35
C HIS A 296 -17.72 14.12 -1.10
N GLU A 297 -17.00 13.60 -2.08
CA GLU A 297 -17.31 13.84 -3.50
C GLU A 297 -18.46 13.00 -4.02
N ILE A 298 -18.87 11.96 -3.30
CA ILE A 298 -19.93 11.02 -3.70
C ILE A 298 -21.28 11.65 -3.38
N GLU A 299 -22.06 11.95 -4.43
CA GLU A 299 -23.28 12.75 -4.35
C GLU A 299 -24.37 12.13 -3.45
N ILE A 300 -24.40 10.80 -3.31
CA ILE A 300 -25.36 10.09 -2.44
C ILE A 300 -24.97 10.12 -0.95
N ASN A 301 -23.74 10.54 -0.60
CA ASN A 301 -23.28 10.63 0.77
C ASN A 301 -23.69 11.96 1.39
N ARG A 302 -25.00 12.19 1.48
CA ARG A 302 -25.59 13.44 1.97
C ARG A 302 -26.91 13.17 2.65
N CYS A 303 -27.18 13.89 3.75
CA CYS A 303 -28.45 13.86 4.47
C CYS A 303 -29.00 15.28 4.60
N GLU A 304 -30.31 15.43 4.54
CA GLU A 304 -30.97 16.73 4.78
C GLU A 304 -30.70 17.23 6.21
N VAL A 305 -30.33 18.49 6.33
CA VAL A 305 -30.05 19.13 7.61
C VAL A 305 -31.28 19.93 8.06
N SER A 306 -32.08 19.33 8.93
CA SER A 306 -33.28 19.97 9.48
C SER A 306 -32.96 21.00 10.57
N ASP A 307 -31.89 20.78 11.36
CA ASP A 307 -31.43 21.69 12.41
C ASP A 307 -29.91 21.92 12.29
N PRO A 308 -29.49 22.98 11.58
CA PRO A 308 -28.09 23.31 11.43
C PRO A 308 -27.38 23.72 12.75
N ASP A 309 -28.11 24.31 13.68
CA ASP A 309 -27.57 24.71 14.98
C ASP A 309 -27.16 23.46 15.80
N ALA A 310 -28.07 22.51 15.92
CA ALA A 310 -27.82 21.28 16.63
C ALA A 310 -26.67 20.47 16.00
N LEU A 311 -26.62 20.38 14.69
CA LEU A 311 -25.52 19.71 13.99
C LEU A 311 -24.19 20.41 14.28
N TRP A 312 -24.13 21.73 14.13
CA TRP A 312 -22.90 22.50 14.35
C TRP A 312 -22.37 22.37 15.77
N ASP A 313 -23.25 22.41 16.77
CA ASP A 313 -22.86 22.31 18.18
C ASP A 313 -22.41 20.87 18.56
N SER A 314 -22.88 19.83 17.82
CA SER A 314 -22.52 18.43 18.05
C SER A 314 -21.22 17.98 17.35
N MET A 315 -20.69 18.77 16.40
CA MET A 315 -19.47 18.43 15.65
C MET A 315 -18.25 18.32 16.55
N ASP A 316 -17.51 17.22 16.43
CA ASP A 316 -16.17 17.08 17.00
C ASP A 316 -15.11 17.83 16.15
N ASP A 317 -13.85 17.81 16.61
CA ASP A 317 -12.76 18.52 15.94
C ASP A 317 -12.49 17.98 14.52
N TYR A 318 -12.65 16.68 14.31
CA TYR A 318 -12.50 16.09 12.99
C TYR A 318 -13.62 16.57 12.04
N GLU A 319 -14.86 16.54 12.46
CA GLU A 319 -16.01 17.00 11.66
C GLU A 319 -15.92 18.51 11.37
N ARG A 320 -15.38 19.29 12.30
CA ARG A 320 -15.06 20.71 12.05
C ARG A 320 -13.96 20.88 11.01
N SER A 321 -12.97 19.98 10.97
CA SER A 321 -11.93 19.97 9.94
C SER A 321 -12.49 19.63 8.55
N LEU A 322 -13.52 18.78 8.47
CA LEU A 322 -14.22 18.51 7.21
C LEU A 322 -14.82 19.77 6.60
N TRP A 323 -15.35 20.66 7.45
CA TRP A 323 -15.86 21.95 7.02
C TRP A 323 -14.73 22.91 6.62
N THR A 324 -13.74 23.11 7.51
CA THR A 324 -12.75 24.18 7.38
C THR A 324 -11.64 23.88 6.40
N VAL A 325 -11.18 22.62 6.33
CA VAL A 325 -10.04 22.19 5.51
C VAL A 325 -10.50 21.53 4.20
N HIS A 326 -11.50 20.66 4.29
CA HIS A 326 -11.92 19.83 3.14
C HIS A 326 -13.11 20.40 2.37
N GLY A 327 -13.71 21.49 2.83
CA GLY A 327 -14.78 22.18 2.11
C GLY A 327 -16.07 21.38 2.00
N CYS A 328 -16.30 20.42 2.90
CA CYS A 328 -17.52 19.62 2.93
C CYS A 328 -18.74 20.50 3.23
N THR A 329 -19.91 20.13 2.69
CA THR A 329 -21.17 20.76 3.04
C THR A 329 -21.74 20.21 4.35
N LEU A 330 -22.63 20.94 5.00
CA LEU A 330 -23.28 20.47 6.24
C LEU A 330 -24.06 19.17 6.00
N GLU A 331 -24.66 19.00 4.83
CA GLU A 331 -25.38 17.77 4.44
C GLU A 331 -24.44 16.56 4.32
N ALA A 332 -23.24 16.76 3.80
CA ALA A 332 -22.22 15.71 3.75
C ALA A 332 -21.70 15.38 5.16
N ILE A 333 -21.42 16.39 5.97
CA ILE A 333 -20.96 16.21 7.36
C ILE A 333 -22.02 15.49 8.19
N LYS A 334 -23.32 15.84 8.04
CA LYS A 334 -24.41 15.12 8.71
C LYS A 334 -24.44 13.66 8.33
N TRP A 335 -24.29 13.35 7.03
CA TRP A 335 -24.20 11.96 6.57
C TRP A 335 -23.02 11.23 7.22
N TYR A 336 -21.85 11.88 7.31
CA TYR A 336 -20.66 11.31 7.95
C TYR A 336 -20.89 11.05 9.44
N HIS A 337 -21.46 12.02 10.15
CA HIS A 337 -21.81 11.94 11.57
C HIS A 337 -22.74 10.74 11.85
N GLU A 338 -23.83 10.62 11.09
CA GLU A 338 -24.79 9.51 11.21
C GLU A 338 -24.16 8.16 10.82
N LYS A 339 -23.35 8.13 9.76
CA LYS A 339 -22.71 6.93 9.27
C LYS A 339 -21.68 6.37 10.26
N ARG A 340 -20.98 7.25 10.96
CA ARG A 340 -19.98 6.90 11.96
C ARG A 340 -20.56 6.02 13.09
N MET A 341 -21.80 6.23 13.46
CA MET A 341 -22.47 5.41 14.47
C MET A 341 -22.63 3.93 14.08
N ALA A 342 -22.51 3.60 12.81
CA ALA A 342 -22.58 2.22 12.32
C ALA A 342 -21.23 1.47 12.37
N PHE A 343 -20.14 2.15 12.78
CA PHE A 343 -18.81 1.58 12.88
C PHE A 343 -18.40 1.44 14.36
N SER A 344 -17.65 0.39 14.66
CA SER A 344 -17.13 0.14 16.02
C SER A 344 -16.14 1.21 16.47
N ASP A 345 -15.41 1.81 15.53
CA ASP A 345 -14.43 2.86 15.76
C ASP A 345 -14.30 3.77 14.53
N HIS A 346 -13.77 4.98 14.74
CA HIS A 346 -13.64 5.97 13.70
C HIS A 346 -12.62 5.58 12.62
N ARG A 347 -11.54 4.87 13.00
CA ARG A 347 -10.50 4.45 12.05
C ARG A 347 -11.03 3.45 11.04
N SER A 348 -11.85 2.51 11.47
CA SER A 348 -12.53 1.55 10.57
C SER A 348 -13.43 2.27 9.55
N MET A 349 -14.07 3.37 9.94
CA MET A 349 -14.84 4.18 9.00
C MET A 349 -13.94 4.92 8.01
N MET A 350 -12.81 5.47 8.46
CA MET A 350 -11.85 6.17 7.60
C MET A 350 -11.26 5.25 6.50
N ALA A 351 -11.07 3.94 6.77
CA ALA A 351 -10.65 2.97 5.77
C ALA A 351 -11.63 2.87 4.60
N GLU A 352 -12.91 2.87 4.94
CA GLU A 352 -14.00 2.65 3.99
C GLU A 352 -14.46 3.95 3.31
N TYR A 353 -14.36 5.06 4.05
CA TYR A 353 -14.79 6.39 3.65
C TYR A 353 -13.70 7.44 3.96
N PRO A 354 -12.54 7.34 3.31
CA PRO A 354 -11.42 8.24 3.57
C PRO A 354 -11.67 9.64 3.01
N THR A 355 -11.18 10.66 3.74
CA THR A 355 -11.14 12.05 3.28
C THR A 355 -9.88 12.34 2.48
N THR A 356 -8.77 11.70 2.85
CA THR A 356 -7.47 11.83 2.18
C THR A 356 -6.84 10.45 1.91
N PRO A 357 -5.88 10.34 0.98
CA PRO A 357 -5.13 9.10 0.77
C PRO A 357 -4.36 8.64 2.01
N ALA A 358 -3.78 9.55 2.78
CA ALA A 358 -3.06 9.23 4.01
C ALA A 358 -4.01 8.59 5.04
N GLU A 359 -5.20 9.19 5.21
CA GLU A 359 -6.24 8.65 6.10
C GLU A 359 -6.70 7.26 5.67
N ALA A 360 -6.87 7.02 4.37
CA ALA A 360 -7.26 5.70 3.85
C ALA A 360 -6.31 4.59 4.28
N PHE A 361 -5.02 4.83 4.22
CA PHE A 361 -4.01 3.84 4.58
C PHE A 361 -3.71 3.78 6.08
N SER A 362 -4.03 4.81 6.86
CA SER A 362 -3.79 4.87 8.31
C SER A 362 -4.73 3.99 9.15
N SER A 363 -5.74 3.39 8.54
CA SER A 363 -6.91 2.81 9.21
C SER A 363 -6.83 1.30 9.46
N THR A 364 -5.64 0.72 9.58
CA THR A 364 -5.55 -0.68 10.02
C THR A 364 -5.93 -0.77 11.50
N VAL A 365 -6.98 -1.53 11.79
CA VAL A 365 -7.65 -1.67 13.09
C VAL A 365 -6.71 -2.18 14.21
N SER A 366 -5.52 -2.60 13.85
CA SER A 366 -4.59 -3.28 14.75
C SER A 366 -3.15 -2.75 14.73
N ASN A 367 -2.89 -1.59 14.12
CA ASN A 367 -1.53 -1.08 14.13
C ASN A 367 -1.09 -0.76 15.57
N VAL A 368 0.02 -1.36 15.98
CA VAL A 368 0.60 -1.20 17.32
C VAL A 368 1.14 0.21 17.54
N PHE A 369 1.62 0.85 16.48
CA PHE A 369 2.23 2.18 16.52
C PHE A 369 1.33 3.22 15.87
N SER A 370 1.26 4.42 16.46
CA SER A 370 0.57 5.58 15.88
C SER A 370 1.31 6.04 14.60
N SER A 371 0.58 6.25 13.51
CA SER A 371 1.17 6.78 12.27
C SER A 371 1.80 8.16 12.49
N GLU A 372 1.20 9.00 13.33
CA GLU A 372 1.69 10.34 13.64
C GLU A 372 3.03 10.27 14.39
N ASP A 373 3.13 9.37 15.37
CA ASP A 373 4.37 9.19 16.13
C ASP A 373 5.49 8.63 15.25
N VAL A 374 5.18 7.67 14.36
CA VAL A 374 6.15 7.10 13.44
C VAL A 374 6.61 8.12 12.40
N GLU A 375 5.71 8.96 11.85
CA GLU A 375 6.11 10.02 10.92
C GLU A 375 6.97 11.08 11.61
N ALA A 376 6.70 11.40 12.88
CA ALA A 376 7.56 12.28 13.65
C ALA A 376 8.96 11.65 13.92
N LEU A 377 9.03 10.33 14.18
CA LEU A 377 10.30 9.60 14.30
C LEU A 377 11.07 9.60 12.96
N ARG A 378 10.37 9.51 11.83
CA ARG A 378 10.93 9.52 10.47
C ARG A 378 11.69 10.82 10.14
N GLU A 379 11.48 11.90 10.87
CA GLU A 379 12.26 13.13 10.69
C GLU A 379 13.77 12.90 10.94
N GLY A 380 14.14 11.94 11.80
CA GLY A 380 15.53 11.51 12.03
C GLY A 380 16.19 10.83 10.82
N CYS A 381 15.38 10.26 9.91
CA CYS A 381 15.85 9.52 8.72
C CYS A 381 16.41 10.42 7.60
N ARG A 382 16.54 11.72 7.81
CA ARG A 382 17.13 12.65 6.83
C ARG A 382 18.65 12.51 6.70
N VAL A 383 19.31 11.88 7.68
CA VAL A 383 20.75 11.62 7.65
C VAL A 383 21.03 10.48 6.70
N LYS A 384 21.88 10.71 5.69
CA LYS A 384 22.29 9.67 4.75
C LYS A 384 23.29 8.73 5.39
N ALA A 385 23.06 7.42 5.25
CA ALA A 385 24.02 6.40 5.61
C ALA A 385 25.19 6.36 4.64
N GLU A 386 26.38 6.09 5.15
CA GLU A 386 27.48 5.59 4.34
C GLU A 386 27.31 4.08 4.17
N ARG A 387 27.32 3.59 2.93
CA ARG A 387 27.17 2.15 2.63
C ARG A 387 28.52 1.48 2.50
N GLY A 388 28.61 0.27 3.04
CA GLY A 388 29.86 -0.50 3.02
C GLY A 388 29.74 -1.84 3.70
N GLU A 389 30.88 -2.36 4.15
CA GLU A 389 30.98 -3.58 4.95
C GLU A 389 32.01 -3.39 6.07
N VAL A 390 31.70 -3.90 7.26
CA VAL A 390 32.71 -4.03 8.30
C VAL A 390 33.48 -5.35 8.08
N VAL A 391 34.75 -5.23 7.82
CA VAL A 391 35.64 -6.37 7.55
C VAL A 391 36.64 -6.55 8.69
N MET A 392 36.88 -7.82 9.05
CA MET A 392 37.88 -8.27 10.02
C MET A 392 38.69 -9.37 9.36
N SER A 393 40.01 -9.33 9.48
CA SER A 393 40.87 -10.38 8.95
C SER A 393 40.73 -11.66 9.79
N ASP A 394 40.44 -12.77 9.13
CA ASP A 394 40.44 -14.09 9.76
C ASP A 394 41.92 -14.50 10.00
N CYS A 395 42.43 -14.25 11.17
CA CYS A 395 43.73 -14.77 11.59
C CYS A 395 43.48 -16.07 12.35
N GLY A 396 43.70 -17.20 11.69
CA GLY A 396 43.79 -18.46 12.41
C GLY A 396 44.82 -18.32 13.55
N ASP A 397 44.56 -18.90 14.69
CA ASP A 397 45.35 -19.08 15.94
C ASP A 397 46.58 -18.19 16.27
N THR A 398 46.80 -17.07 15.58
CA THR A 398 47.94 -16.19 15.87
C THR A 398 47.51 -14.78 16.27
N ALA A 399 48.17 -14.24 17.28
CA ALA A 399 47.92 -12.98 18.00
C ALA A 399 47.99 -11.67 17.16
N LEU A 400 47.75 -11.69 15.87
CA LEU A 400 47.81 -10.56 14.95
C LEU A 400 46.47 -10.35 14.24
N CYS A 401 45.35 -10.33 14.99
CA CYS A 401 44.08 -9.89 14.42
C CYS A 401 44.16 -8.42 14.04
N VAL A 402 43.97 -8.12 12.74
CA VAL A 402 43.83 -6.73 12.29
C VAL A 402 42.50 -6.19 12.83
N ALA A 403 42.55 -5.03 13.48
CA ALA A 403 41.36 -4.37 14.00
C ALA A 403 40.26 -4.24 12.93
N PRO A 404 38.99 -4.47 13.27
CA PRO A 404 37.88 -4.35 12.32
C PRO A 404 37.82 -2.93 11.77
N ARG A 405 37.54 -2.82 10.47
CA ARG A 405 37.42 -1.53 9.78
C ARG A 405 36.19 -1.50 8.86
N PHE A 406 35.59 -0.34 8.76
CA PHE A 406 34.55 -0.11 7.76
C PHE A 406 35.19 0.14 6.39
N VAL A 407 34.70 -0.54 5.36
CA VAL A 407 35.14 -0.39 3.97
C VAL A 407 33.92 0.08 3.15
N PRO A 408 33.93 1.33 2.68
CA PRO A 408 32.85 1.85 1.84
C PRO A 408 32.69 1.03 0.56
N SER A 409 31.43 0.72 0.19
CA SER A 409 31.08 -0.02 -1.02
C SER A 409 29.67 0.29 -1.44
N VAL A 410 29.45 0.54 -2.73
CA VAL A 410 28.11 0.81 -3.29
C VAL A 410 27.16 -0.39 -3.12
N ASP A 411 27.70 -1.60 -3.22
CA ASP A 411 26.95 -2.85 -3.05
C ASP A 411 26.95 -3.35 -1.60
N GLY A 412 27.53 -2.58 -0.67
CA GLY A 412 27.58 -2.92 0.74
C GLY A 412 26.20 -2.95 1.38
N LYS A 413 25.97 -3.92 2.27
CA LYS A 413 24.71 -4.12 2.98
C LYS A 413 24.70 -3.49 4.37
N CYS A 414 25.85 -2.99 4.83
CA CYS A 414 25.96 -2.24 6.07
C CYS A 414 25.70 -0.76 5.81
N GLU A 415 24.74 -0.19 6.51
CA GLU A 415 24.43 1.24 6.54
C GLU A 415 25.00 1.81 7.84
N LEU A 416 25.88 2.80 7.72
CA LEU A 416 26.58 3.44 8.84
C LEU A 416 26.18 4.92 8.87
N TRP A 417 25.56 5.35 9.98
CA TRP A 417 25.18 6.76 10.21
C TRP A 417 26.19 7.47 11.12
N ARG A 418 26.78 6.73 12.10
CA ARG A 418 27.78 7.27 13.02
C ARG A 418 28.94 6.29 13.17
N TYR A 419 30.13 6.82 13.15
CA TYR A 419 31.34 6.07 13.48
C TYR A 419 31.46 5.80 14.99
N PRO A 420 32.11 4.71 15.42
CA PRO A 420 32.32 4.44 16.84
C PRO A 420 33.15 5.56 17.52
N ARG A 421 32.74 5.91 18.73
CA ARG A 421 33.44 6.91 19.57
C ARG A 421 34.35 6.23 20.59
N PRO A 422 35.50 6.82 20.92
CA PRO A 422 36.32 6.32 22.03
C PRO A 422 35.53 6.35 23.34
N GLY A 423 35.42 5.18 24.01
CA GLY A 423 34.67 5.06 25.27
C GLY A 423 33.13 5.07 25.09
N GLY A 424 32.61 4.96 23.86
CA GLY A 424 31.16 4.82 23.61
C GLY A 424 30.62 3.50 24.19
N ASP A 425 29.34 3.50 24.57
CA ASP A 425 28.62 2.35 25.12
C ASP A 425 27.54 1.90 24.13
N TYR A 426 27.71 0.72 23.53
CA TYR A 426 26.91 0.24 22.42
C TYR A 426 26.28 -1.12 22.70
N ILE A 427 25.07 -1.32 22.12
CA ILE A 427 24.39 -2.63 22.05
C ILE A 427 24.31 -3.03 20.59
N VAL A 428 24.78 -4.24 20.26
CA VAL A 428 24.59 -4.86 18.94
C VAL A 428 23.53 -5.94 19.06
N CYS A 429 22.40 -5.75 18.42
CA CYS A 429 21.30 -6.71 18.44
C CYS A 429 21.19 -7.43 17.09
N VAL A 430 21.05 -8.76 17.13
CA VAL A 430 20.99 -9.63 15.95
C VAL A 430 19.68 -10.38 15.92
N ASP A 431 18.93 -10.23 14.84
CA ASP A 431 17.81 -11.08 14.46
C ASP A 431 18.22 -11.97 13.29
N ILE A 432 17.84 -13.26 13.36
CA ILE A 432 18.32 -14.28 12.44
C ILE A 432 17.21 -14.73 11.52
N GLY A 433 17.32 -14.29 10.28
CA GLY A 433 16.46 -14.71 9.19
C GLY A 433 16.96 -15.94 8.44
N GLY A 434 16.28 -16.26 7.37
CA GLY A 434 16.62 -17.40 6.52
C GLY A 434 17.66 -17.08 5.44
N ARG A 435 18.14 -18.15 4.77
CA ARG A 435 19.20 -18.08 3.75
C ARG A 435 18.69 -17.70 2.37
N THR A 436 17.41 -17.95 2.08
CA THR A 436 16.83 -17.79 0.74
C THR A 436 16.17 -16.44 0.56
N ARG A 437 16.05 -15.97 -0.69
CA ARG A 437 15.40 -14.69 -1.03
C ARG A 437 13.92 -14.58 -0.61
N ASN A 438 13.30 -15.71 -0.27
CA ASN A 438 11.88 -15.78 0.14
C ASN A 438 11.73 -15.98 1.66
N ALA A 439 12.81 -15.96 2.41
CA ALA A 439 12.82 -16.05 3.87
C ALA A 439 12.98 -14.65 4.48
N ASP A 440 12.75 -14.54 5.79
CA ASP A 440 12.98 -13.30 6.55
C ASP A 440 14.46 -12.87 6.46
N PHE A 441 14.70 -11.58 6.58
CA PHE A 441 16.06 -11.05 6.54
C PHE A 441 16.77 -11.29 7.85
N SER A 442 18.08 -11.56 7.78
CA SER A 442 18.93 -11.37 8.95
C SER A 442 19.25 -9.89 9.11
N VAL A 443 19.09 -9.37 10.31
CA VAL A 443 19.34 -7.97 10.65
C VAL A 443 20.29 -7.87 11.84
N ILE A 444 21.29 -6.99 11.72
CA ILE A 444 22.14 -6.58 12.83
C ILE A 444 21.96 -5.08 13.02
N CYS A 445 21.52 -4.61 14.17
CA CYS A 445 21.46 -3.20 14.47
C CYS A 445 22.45 -2.82 15.60
N VAL A 446 22.96 -1.60 15.56
CA VAL A 446 23.85 -1.04 16.57
C VAL A 446 23.18 0.16 17.20
N LEU A 447 22.94 0.09 18.50
CA LEU A 447 22.39 1.15 19.33
C LEU A 447 23.53 1.82 20.12
N ASP A 448 23.74 3.11 19.94
CA ASP A 448 24.52 3.94 20.86
C ASP A 448 23.62 4.31 22.04
N ARG A 449 24.00 3.92 23.25
CA ARG A 449 23.20 4.11 24.46
C ARG A 449 23.21 5.54 24.97
N HIS A 450 24.21 6.32 24.62
CA HIS A 450 24.47 7.68 25.10
C HIS A 450 24.99 8.54 23.94
N SER A 451 24.14 8.77 22.94
CA SER A 451 24.54 9.55 21.75
C SER A 451 24.91 11.00 22.13
N ASP A 452 25.71 11.63 21.27
CA ASP A 452 26.02 13.07 21.38
C ASP A 452 24.85 13.95 20.86
N SER A 453 23.63 13.40 20.75
CA SER A 453 22.44 14.16 20.39
C SER A 453 22.15 15.24 21.46
N PRO A 454 21.54 16.36 21.11
CA PRO A 454 21.22 17.43 22.06
C PRO A 454 20.44 16.95 23.29
N ASP A 455 19.65 15.91 23.13
CA ASP A 455 18.78 15.34 24.17
C ASP A 455 19.43 14.16 24.92
N GLY A 456 20.61 13.67 24.48
CA GLY A 456 21.33 12.54 25.09
C GLY A 456 20.60 11.21 24.99
N VAL A 457 19.62 11.10 24.06
CA VAL A 457 18.82 9.88 23.86
C VAL A 457 19.59 8.83 23.06
N PRO A 458 19.28 7.52 23.23
CA PRO A 458 19.89 6.47 22.42
C PRO A 458 19.66 6.66 20.93
N GLU A 459 20.60 6.21 20.10
CA GLU A 459 20.59 6.42 18.65
C GLU A 459 20.96 5.12 17.92
N ILE A 460 20.21 4.76 16.87
CA ILE A 460 20.61 3.68 15.96
C ILE A 460 21.71 4.21 15.04
N VAL A 461 22.93 3.74 15.23
CA VAL A 461 24.14 4.28 14.57
C VAL A 461 24.60 3.48 13.38
N ALA A 462 24.22 2.20 13.29
CA ALA A 462 24.49 1.35 12.14
C ALA A 462 23.49 0.19 12.05
N GLN A 463 23.31 -0.33 10.83
CA GLN A 463 22.61 -1.59 10.61
C GLN A 463 23.22 -2.37 9.44
N TRP A 464 23.12 -3.69 9.51
CA TRP A 464 23.35 -4.60 8.38
C TRP A 464 22.07 -5.40 8.13
N ARG A 465 21.66 -5.56 6.86
CA ARG A 465 20.46 -6.32 6.48
C ARG A 465 20.72 -7.15 5.24
N GLY A 466 20.39 -8.43 5.30
CA GLY A 466 20.54 -9.30 4.13
C GLY A 466 20.21 -10.76 4.38
N HIS A 467 20.23 -11.57 3.32
CA HIS A 467 20.21 -13.02 3.40
C HIS A 467 21.65 -13.52 3.38
N ILE A 468 22.02 -14.37 4.33
CA ILE A 468 23.40 -14.85 4.51
C ILE A 468 23.39 -16.18 5.27
N ASP A 469 24.42 -17.00 5.08
CA ASP A 469 24.62 -18.20 5.87
C ASP A 469 24.94 -17.87 7.33
N HIS A 470 24.50 -18.72 8.23
CA HIS A 470 24.54 -18.46 9.67
C HIS A 470 25.96 -18.29 10.23
N ASP A 471 26.93 -19.04 9.68
CA ASP A 471 28.35 -18.90 10.07
C ASP A 471 28.93 -17.54 9.65
N LEU A 472 28.55 -17.05 8.49
CA LEU A 472 28.94 -15.73 8.00
C LEU A 472 28.21 -14.61 8.76
N LEU A 473 26.96 -14.83 9.19
CA LEU A 473 26.23 -13.89 10.03
C LEU A 473 26.92 -13.73 11.40
N ALA A 474 27.34 -14.84 12.02
CA ALA A 474 28.12 -14.79 13.28
C ALA A 474 29.40 -13.95 13.15
N ARG A 475 30.14 -14.13 12.05
CA ARG A 475 31.33 -13.33 11.77
C ARG A 475 31.04 -11.86 11.57
N LYS A 476 29.92 -11.53 10.89
CA LYS A 476 29.52 -10.13 10.73
C LYS A 476 29.09 -9.50 12.05
N ALA A 477 28.36 -10.22 12.88
CA ALA A 477 27.97 -9.76 14.20
C ALA A 477 29.22 -9.52 15.10
N GLU A 478 30.14 -10.45 15.09
CA GLU A 478 31.44 -10.29 15.78
C GLU A 478 32.22 -9.06 15.27
N ALA A 479 32.31 -8.89 13.93
CA ALA A 479 33.04 -7.78 13.34
C ALA A 479 32.45 -6.43 13.72
N LEU A 480 31.09 -6.29 13.64
CA LEU A 480 30.39 -5.08 14.06
C LEU A 480 30.52 -4.82 15.55
N GLY A 481 30.37 -5.84 16.40
CA GLY A 481 30.55 -5.70 17.84
C GLY A 481 31.94 -5.22 18.22
N ARG A 482 32.97 -5.80 17.63
CA ARG A 482 34.36 -5.37 17.86
C ARG A 482 34.66 -3.98 17.28
N TYR A 483 34.07 -3.66 16.11
CA TYR A 483 34.19 -2.33 15.50
C TYR A 483 33.66 -1.23 16.40
N TYR A 484 32.58 -1.51 17.14
CA TYR A 484 31.99 -0.61 18.13
C TYR A 484 32.55 -0.85 19.56
N GLY A 485 33.80 -1.26 19.69
CA GLY A 485 34.53 -1.29 20.97
C GLY A 485 34.12 -2.45 21.89
N ASP A 486 33.94 -3.65 21.33
CA ASP A 486 33.46 -4.84 22.05
C ASP A 486 32.08 -4.60 22.70
N ALA A 487 31.15 -4.01 21.90
CA ALA A 487 29.76 -3.71 22.27
C ALA A 487 29.04 -4.92 22.89
N LEU A 488 28.02 -4.70 23.72
CA LEU A 488 27.20 -5.80 24.22
C LEU A 488 26.46 -6.46 23.05
N LEU A 489 26.82 -7.71 22.76
CA LEU A 489 26.23 -8.46 21.63
C LEU A 489 25.06 -9.31 22.11
N VAL A 490 23.88 -9.02 21.58
CA VAL A 490 22.60 -9.67 21.89
C VAL A 490 22.11 -10.40 20.67
N VAL A 491 21.90 -11.69 20.76
CA VAL A 491 21.38 -12.52 19.68
C VAL A 491 20.00 -13.04 20.06
N GLU A 492 19.00 -12.90 19.19
CA GLU A 492 17.69 -13.52 19.40
C GLU A 492 17.77 -15.04 19.21
N SER A 493 17.23 -15.81 20.17
CA SER A 493 17.41 -17.26 20.23
C SER A 493 16.18 -18.10 19.83
N ASN A 494 15.08 -17.49 19.38
CA ASN A 494 13.79 -18.17 19.14
C ASN A 494 13.81 -19.22 18.05
N SER A 495 14.46 -18.93 16.94
CA SER A 495 14.50 -19.80 15.77
C SER A 495 15.19 -21.15 16.03
N TRP A 496 15.75 -21.38 17.21
CA TRP A 496 16.65 -22.49 17.48
C TRP A 496 16.19 -23.46 18.56
N GLU A 497 15.31 -23.00 19.45
CA GLU A 497 14.72 -23.88 20.46
C GLU A 497 13.63 -24.77 19.86
N SER A 498 13.09 -24.41 18.69
CA SER A 498 12.02 -25.14 17.97
C SER A 498 12.52 -26.07 16.87
N SER A 499 13.77 -25.95 16.39
CA SER A 499 14.32 -26.84 15.36
C SER A 499 15.10 -27.98 15.97
N SER A 500 14.68 -29.21 15.66
CA SER A 500 15.38 -30.46 16.01
C SER A 500 16.73 -30.65 15.30
N GLU A 501 17.15 -29.70 14.47
CA GLU A 501 18.39 -29.73 13.70
C GLU A 501 19.35 -28.66 14.18
N GLY A 502 20.52 -29.08 14.65
CA GLY A 502 21.52 -28.29 15.39
C GLY A 502 22.21 -27.09 14.71
N GLU A 503 21.65 -26.54 13.62
CA GLU A 503 22.31 -25.47 12.85
C GLU A 503 22.30 -24.10 13.56
N GLY A 504 21.27 -23.78 14.30
CA GLY A 504 21.17 -22.49 15.01
C GLY A 504 22.05 -22.40 16.25
N ARG A 505 22.29 -23.52 16.91
CA ARG A 505 23.20 -23.60 18.06
C ARG A 505 24.64 -23.23 17.68
N TYR A 506 25.02 -23.47 16.43
CA TYR A 506 26.35 -23.17 15.90
C TYR A 506 26.74 -21.69 16.01
N ILE A 507 25.83 -20.73 15.78
CA ILE A 507 26.15 -19.30 15.89
C ILE A 507 26.46 -18.92 17.35
N LEU A 508 25.64 -19.38 18.30
CA LEU A 508 25.84 -19.07 19.72
C LEU A 508 27.11 -19.74 20.24
N ASP A 509 27.37 -20.99 19.87
CA ASP A 509 28.56 -21.70 20.26
C ASP A 509 29.83 -21.02 19.68
N THR A 510 29.75 -20.58 18.41
CA THR A 510 30.82 -19.85 17.73
C THR A 510 31.09 -18.49 18.41
N LEU A 511 30.04 -17.72 18.68
CA LEU A 511 30.18 -16.41 19.34
C LEU A 511 30.60 -16.55 20.79
N SER A 512 30.09 -17.55 21.52
CA SER A 512 30.48 -17.81 22.92
C SER A 512 31.98 -18.15 23.07
N ALA A 513 32.54 -18.80 22.04
CA ALA A 513 33.98 -19.12 22.04
C ALA A 513 34.90 -17.93 21.67
N ARG A 514 34.37 -16.92 20.97
CA ARG A 514 35.19 -15.89 20.30
C ARG A 514 34.91 -14.46 20.77
N TYR A 515 33.71 -14.17 21.23
CA TYR A 515 33.27 -12.80 21.54
C TYR A 515 33.18 -12.57 23.05
N PRO A 516 33.86 -11.53 23.60
CA PRO A 516 34.03 -11.39 25.06
C PRO A 516 32.80 -10.84 25.78
N ASN A 517 31.90 -10.09 25.10
CA ASN A 517 30.81 -9.34 25.73
C ASN A 517 29.44 -9.77 25.17
N LEU A 518 29.06 -11.02 25.45
CA LEU A 518 27.77 -11.57 25.07
C LEU A 518 26.70 -11.33 26.14
N TYR A 519 25.44 -11.18 25.68
CA TYR A 519 24.27 -11.11 26.56
C TYR A 519 23.86 -12.50 27.05
N PHE A 520 23.68 -12.63 28.37
CA PHE A 520 23.18 -13.83 29.04
C PHE A 520 21.80 -13.56 29.67
N ARG A 521 20.87 -14.51 29.51
CA ARG A 521 19.56 -14.45 30.18
C ARG A 521 19.73 -14.59 31.70
N PRO A 522 18.98 -13.80 32.50
CA PRO A 522 18.96 -14.02 33.96
C PRO A 522 18.28 -15.37 34.25
N CYS A 523 18.95 -16.21 35.06
CA CYS A 523 18.37 -17.48 35.50
C CYS A 523 17.33 -17.27 36.59
N SER A 524 16.22 -18.04 36.55
CA SER A 524 15.16 -18.01 37.56
C SER A 524 15.47 -18.86 38.82
N HIS A 525 16.53 -19.65 38.80
CA HIS A 525 16.96 -20.50 39.95
C HIS A 525 18.44 -20.40 40.18
N ASP A 526 18.85 -20.28 41.44
CA ASP A 526 20.24 -20.37 41.87
C ASP A 526 20.85 -21.73 41.48
N GLY A 527 21.88 -21.69 40.62
CA GLY A 527 22.63 -22.88 40.20
C GLY A 527 22.32 -23.39 38.78
N ALA A 528 21.43 -22.76 38.00
CA ALA A 528 21.24 -23.11 36.58
C ALA A 528 22.33 -22.47 35.70
N ALA A 529 22.76 -23.20 34.66
CA ALA A 529 23.71 -22.67 33.68
C ALA A 529 23.14 -21.43 32.99
N GLN A 530 23.94 -20.36 32.88
CA GLN A 530 23.56 -19.16 32.14
C GLN A 530 23.34 -19.49 30.65
N THR A 531 22.25 -19.04 30.08
CA THR A 531 21.90 -19.28 28.66
C THR A 531 22.17 -18.01 27.85
N VAL A 532 22.96 -18.15 26.78
CA VAL A 532 23.29 -17.05 25.87
C VAL A 532 22.06 -16.64 25.06
N GLY A 533 21.97 -15.35 24.77
CA GLY A 533 20.98 -14.77 23.85
C GLY A 533 19.67 -14.34 24.51
N PHE A 534 18.92 -13.52 23.81
CA PHE A 534 17.60 -13.05 24.20
C PHE A 534 16.51 -13.99 23.67
N HIS A 535 15.56 -14.38 24.51
CA HIS A 535 14.47 -15.25 24.10
C HIS A 535 13.15 -14.49 24.05
N THR A 536 12.59 -14.37 22.84
CA THR A 536 11.29 -13.76 22.59
C THR A 536 10.20 -14.83 22.72
N ASN A 537 9.33 -14.69 23.70
CA ASN A 537 8.22 -15.60 23.97
C ASN A 537 6.97 -14.83 24.36
N MET A 538 5.87 -15.53 24.68
CA MET A 538 4.58 -14.93 25.06
C MET A 538 4.66 -13.95 26.24
N ARG A 539 5.69 -14.01 27.09
CA ARG A 539 5.89 -13.08 28.21
C ARG A 539 6.81 -11.91 27.87
N THR A 540 7.86 -12.15 27.10
CA THR A 540 8.86 -11.12 26.76
C THR A 540 8.45 -10.28 25.57
N LYS A 541 7.78 -10.86 24.54
CA LYS A 541 7.35 -10.13 23.35
C LYS A 541 6.44 -8.93 23.67
N PRO A 542 5.37 -9.06 24.49
CA PRO A 542 4.56 -7.91 24.89
C PRO A 542 5.36 -6.82 25.61
N ALA A 543 6.32 -7.20 26.46
CA ALA A 543 7.12 -6.23 27.21
C ALA A 543 8.06 -5.42 26.32
N ILE A 544 8.78 -6.07 25.38
CA ILE A 544 9.68 -5.35 24.44
C ILE A 544 8.88 -4.47 23.47
N ILE A 545 7.71 -4.92 23.01
CA ILE A 545 6.85 -4.13 22.14
C ILE A 545 6.25 -2.94 22.89
N ALA A 546 5.75 -3.11 24.11
CA ALA A 546 5.24 -2.01 24.92
C ALA A 546 6.35 -0.95 25.20
N ASN A 547 7.58 -1.38 25.44
CA ASN A 547 8.73 -0.48 25.59
C ASN A 547 9.01 0.28 24.29
N LEU A 548 9.02 -0.41 23.13
CA LEU A 548 9.23 0.25 21.84
C LEU A 548 8.12 1.25 21.52
N VAL A 549 6.85 0.91 21.78
CA VAL A 549 5.71 1.85 21.62
C VAL A 549 5.93 3.12 22.45
N ALA A 550 6.35 2.98 23.71
CA ALA A 550 6.67 4.14 24.55
C ALA A 550 7.83 4.95 23.96
N CYS A 551 8.90 4.28 23.51
CA CYS A 551 10.06 4.96 22.89
C CYS A 551 9.69 5.74 21.63
N VAL A 552 8.83 5.19 20.77
CA VAL A 552 8.35 5.86 19.55
C VAL A 552 7.47 7.06 19.90
N ARG A 553 6.46 6.88 20.78
CA ARG A 553 5.55 7.94 21.23
C ARG A 553 6.30 9.10 21.91
N ASP A 554 7.20 8.78 22.83
CA ASP A 554 7.92 9.76 23.65
C ASP A 554 9.18 10.30 22.97
N ARG A 555 9.47 9.83 21.72
CA ARG A 555 10.66 10.19 20.93
C ARG A 555 11.96 10.01 21.72
N SER A 556 12.02 8.95 22.50
CA SER A 556 13.13 8.69 23.42
C SER A 556 14.31 7.94 22.77
N TYR A 557 14.34 7.84 21.44
CA TYR A 557 15.49 7.39 20.66
C TYR A 557 15.49 8.03 19.27
N VAL A 558 16.63 7.99 18.59
CA VAL A 558 16.80 8.47 17.20
C VAL A 558 16.86 7.28 16.25
N GLU A 559 15.96 7.27 15.25
CA GLU A 559 15.95 6.32 14.13
C GLU A 559 16.46 7.00 12.85
N HIS A 560 17.30 6.30 12.09
CA HIS A 560 17.83 6.77 10.81
C HIS A 560 17.34 5.95 9.61
N SER A 561 16.80 4.75 9.85
CA SER A 561 16.29 3.88 8.78
C SER A 561 14.82 4.14 8.48
N SER A 562 14.52 4.70 7.30
CA SER A 562 13.13 4.83 6.84
C SER A 562 12.45 3.48 6.67
N ALA A 563 13.20 2.43 6.31
CA ALA A 563 12.68 1.07 6.19
C ALA A 563 12.25 0.50 7.56
N ALA A 564 12.94 0.85 8.66
CA ALA A 564 12.50 0.47 10.00
C ALA A 564 11.20 1.20 10.38
N CYS A 565 11.04 2.47 10.01
CA CYS A 565 9.77 3.18 10.19
C CYS A 565 8.63 2.54 9.37
N ASP A 566 8.91 2.01 8.19
CA ASP A 566 7.92 1.27 7.39
C ASP A 566 7.47 -0.02 8.10
N GLU A 567 8.38 -0.77 8.75
CA GLU A 567 8.02 -1.95 9.55
C GLU A 567 7.16 -1.57 10.78
N LEU A 568 7.45 -0.46 11.46
CA LEU A 568 6.61 0.04 12.56
C LEU A 568 5.16 0.31 12.10
N LEU A 569 4.97 0.91 10.93
CA LEU A 569 3.65 1.18 10.34
C LEU A 569 2.89 -0.08 9.92
N GLN A 570 3.59 -1.20 9.77
CA GLN A 570 3.07 -2.48 9.29
C GLN A 570 2.93 -3.53 10.40
N TYR A 571 3.10 -3.14 11.66
CA TYR A 571 3.08 -4.05 12.81
C TYR A 571 1.74 -4.03 13.51
N GLU A 572 1.10 -5.19 13.64
CA GLU A 572 -0.29 -5.36 14.04
C GLU A 572 -0.44 -6.11 15.37
N ALA A 573 -1.42 -5.70 16.16
CA ALA A 573 -1.92 -6.48 17.29
C ALA A 573 -3.09 -7.36 16.83
N LEU A 574 -2.99 -8.65 17.03
CA LEU A 574 -4.03 -9.61 16.69
C LEU A 574 -5.11 -9.70 17.80
N PRO A 575 -6.32 -10.17 17.47
CA PRO A 575 -7.40 -10.30 18.44
C PRO A 575 -7.10 -11.23 19.63
N ASP A 576 -6.16 -12.16 19.48
CA ASP A 576 -5.68 -13.06 20.53
C ASP A 576 -4.64 -12.41 21.47
N GLY A 577 -4.30 -11.14 21.23
CA GLY A 577 -3.30 -10.38 21.98
C GLY A 577 -1.85 -10.64 21.55
N SER A 578 -1.62 -11.39 20.50
CA SER A 578 -0.30 -11.55 19.88
C SER A 578 0.03 -10.40 18.93
N TYR A 579 1.29 -10.30 18.52
CA TYR A 579 1.78 -9.27 17.62
C TYR A 579 2.48 -9.90 16.43
N CYS A 580 2.26 -9.34 15.22
CA CYS A 580 2.97 -9.77 14.01
C CYS A 580 3.07 -8.63 12.99
N ALA A 581 3.94 -8.77 11.99
CA ALA A 581 3.88 -7.94 10.81
C ALA A 581 2.63 -8.25 9.98
N SER A 582 2.09 -7.23 9.29
CA SER A 582 1.01 -7.41 8.32
C SER A 582 1.39 -8.44 7.26
N CYS A 583 0.39 -9.10 6.67
CA CYS A 583 0.61 -10.18 5.70
C CYS A 583 1.52 -9.74 4.53
N GLY A 584 2.63 -10.45 4.35
CA GLY A 584 3.65 -10.15 3.33
C GLY A 584 4.65 -9.04 3.71
N CYS A 585 4.64 -8.61 4.96
CA CYS A 585 5.59 -7.65 5.52
C CYS A 585 6.53 -8.34 6.51
N HIS A 586 7.61 -7.66 6.87
CA HIS A 586 8.64 -8.15 7.77
C HIS A 586 8.68 -7.33 9.05
N ASP A 587 9.15 -7.92 10.15
CA ASP A 587 9.38 -7.25 11.45
C ASP A 587 10.82 -7.41 11.97
N ASP A 588 11.74 -7.83 11.11
CA ASP A 588 13.14 -8.13 11.46
C ASP A 588 13.88 -6.91 12.03
N MET A 589 13.73 -5.74 11.39
CA MET A 589 14.32 -4.50 11.88
C MET A 589 13.63 -4.00 13.15
N LEU A 590 12.30 -4.08 13.20
CA LEU A 590 11.51 -3.72 14.38
C LEU A 590 11.95 -4.55 15.60
N MET A 591 12.09 -5.86 15.45
CA MET A 591 12.47 -6.77 16.55
C MET A 591 13.86 -6.45 17.11
N THR A 592 14.84 -6.15 16.24
CA THR A 592 16.18 -5.75 16.70
C THR A 592 16.14 -4.46 17.52
N ARG A 593 15.31 -3.45 17.14
CA ARG A 593 15.10 -2.21 17.90
C ARG A 593 14.40 -2.46 19.22
N ALA A 594 13.33 -3.27 19.20
CA ALA A 594 12.56 -3.60 20.41
C ALA A 594 13.45 -4.24 21.49
N ILE A 595 14.29 -5.21 21.10
CA ILE A 595 15.19 -5.89 22.01
C ILE A 595 16.29 -4.94 22.51
N ALA A 596 16.96 -4.20 21.61
CA ALA A 596 18.06 -3.30 21.97
C ALA A 596 17.60 -2.20 22.95
N LEU A 597 16.47 -1.53 22.66
CA LEU A 597 15.91 -0.49 23.51
C LEU A 597 15.38 -1.03 24.84
N TYR A 598 14.83 -2.25 24.86
CA TYR A 598 14.40 -2.88 26.10
C TYR A 598 15.59 -3.20 27.02
N ILE A 599 16.70 -3.71 26.47
CA ILE A 599 17.93 -3.97 27.24
C ILE A 599 18.53 -2.65 27.73
N HIS A 600 18.52 -1.60 26.90
CA HIS A 600 18.94 -0.26 27.32
C HIS A 600 18.10 0.24 28.51
N ALA A 601 16.78 0.17 28.44
CA ALA A 601 15.86 0.67 29.48
C ALA A 601 15.94 -0.12 30.80
N THR A 602 16.14 -1.44 30.72
CA THR A 602 16.18 -2.30 31.93
C THR A 602 17.50 -2.21 32.70
N GLY A 603 18.51 -1.56 32.15
CA GLY A 603 19.78 -1.29 32.83
C GLY A 603 20.55 -2.55 33.28
N ARG A 604 20.14 -3.73 32.84
CA ARG A 604 20.80 -5.00 33.21
C ARG A 604 22.07 -5.20 32.38
N LEU A 605 23.07 -4.44 32.69
CA LEU A 605 24.45 -4.79 32.38
C LEU A 605 24.79 -5.99 33.26
N VAL A 606 24.83 -7.19 32.70
CA VAL A 606 25.63 -8.24 33.28
C VAL A 606 27.07 -7.77 33.08
N SER A 607 27.73 -7.42 34.17
CA SER A 607 29.15 -7.01 34.18
C SER A 607 29.95 -8.03 33.37
N PRO A 608 30.83 -7.60 32.44
CA PRO A 608 31.66 -8.54 31.71
C PRO A 608 32.40 -9.40 32.74
N PHE A 609 32.39 -10.72 32.53
CA PHE A 609 33.18 -11.65 33.31
C PHE A 609 34.64 -11.22 33.12
N ARG A 610 35.18 -10.41 34.02
CA ARG A 610 36.62 -10.29 34.19
C ARG A 610 37.06 -11.58 34.86
N PHE A 611 37.67 -12.48 34.09
CA PHE A 611 38.52 -13.48 34.70
C PHE A 611 39.52 -12.70 35.53
N ASP A 612 39.47 -12.85 36.85
CA ASP A 612 40.55 -12.33 37.66
C ASP A 612 41.81 -13.14 37.33
N ASP A 613 42.98 -12.49 37.42
CA ASP A 613 44.26 -13.12 37.08
C ASP A 613 44.49 -14.41 37.88
N SER A 614 43.82 -14.64 38.99
CA SER A 614 43.88 -15.86 39.81
C SER A 614 43.17 -17.04 39.15
N THR A 615 42.03 -16.81 38.45
CA THR A 615 41.31 -17.85 37.71
C THR A 615 42.05 -18.21 36.41
N LEU A 616 42.67 -17.24 35.74
CA LEU A 616 43.48 -17.48 34.54
C LEU A 616 44.74 -18.31 34.88
N ASN A 617 45.39 -17.99 35.98
CA ASN A 617 46.57 -18.74 36.46
C ASN A 617 46.21 -20.16 36.91
N ALA A 618 45.03 -20.38 37.52
CA ALA A 618 44.55 -21.70 37.89
C ALA A 618 44.22 -22.60 36.70
N ILE A 619 43.74 -22.00 35.58
CA ILE A 619 43.50 -22.71 34.31
C ILE A 619 44.82 -23.04 33.61
N LEU A 620 45.78 -22.12 33.57
CA LEU A 620 47.10 -22.33 33.00
C LEU A 620 47.90 -23.41 33.76
N ASP A 621 47.82 -23.45 35.11
CA ASP A 621 48.43 -24.49 35.92
C ASP A 621 47.80 -25.88 35.73
N ARG A 622 46.54 -25.97 35.35
CA ARG A 622 45.87 -27.23 35.01
C ARG A 622 46.22 -27.72 33.60
N CYS A 623 46.53 -26.84 32.67
CA CYS A 623 46.92 -27.22 31.31
C CYS A 623 48.41 -27.55 31.18
N MET A 624 49.21 -27.22 32.21
CA MET A 624 50.66 -27.52 32.25
C MET A 624 51.03 -28.73 33.14
N ARG A 625 50.02 -29.42 33.69
CA ARG A 625 50.15 -30.72 34.33
C ARG A 625 49.49 -31.78 33.48
#